data_db829a893e8978267761d34185d1f9aa
#
_entry.id   db829a893e8978267761d34185d1f9aa
#
_cell.length_a   1.000
_cell.length_b   1.000
_cell.length_c   1.000
_cell.angle_alpha   90.00
_cell.angle_beta   90.00
_cell.angle_gamma   90.00
#
_symmetry.space_group_name_H-M   'P 1'
#
loop_
_entity.id
_entity.type
_entity.pdbx_description
1 polymer ?
#
loop_
_entity_poly.entity_id
_entity_poly.type
_entity_poly.pdbx_seq_one_letter_code
_entity_poly.pdbx_strand_id
1 'polypeptide(L)'
;MSPVARDRGVRVGVMALEDSCRVDFAALRAERRAKVFSGMDVSGLGALILGGAGNVHYVCGARVLGRAGVLPFAPVCVVVRSTGRVHLLSTWDEGVPPEIEREDLYPLSWNPANLMASVASIPGLRESRRIGTDGLTASSGAMITSLASGAELVDGGVVLEACRRVKSDAEITCLEVAAAISESALSAMSAALGPGVSERELLGVYSEHVARLGAPVPPSESVCFIAGGAGPVEFRSVASDRVVGDGELVVLTPGALYAGYEAGLARTVVAGSGSGGACTALGERCAAGMDALVGACRAGGVGADLYQAWESLGVGPASVVLAHGLGLGAEPPVIGLGRGRDAILEEGMVLSVQSWVVEEGVGGCLQRETVVIGASGPEVLTRYGRS
;
A
#
# COMPACT_ATOMS: atom_id res chain seq x y z
N MET A 1 16.23 33.43 1.79
CA MET A 1 14.94 33.05 1.17
C MET A 1 15.24 32.69 -0.27
N SER A 2 15.15 31.41 -0.60
CA SER A 2 15.49 30.86 -1.92
C SER A 2 14.53 31.35 -3.01
N PRO A 3 15.01 31.67 -4.23
CA PRO A 3 14.16 32.14 -5.35
C PRO A 3 13.07 31.15 -5.79
N VAL A 4 13.15 29.89 -5.38
CA VAL A 4 12.19 28.81 -5.72
C VAL A 4 10.79 29.03 -5.11
N ALA A 5 10.64 29.89 -4.11
CA ALA A 5 9.37 30.10 -3.41
C ALA A 5 8.37 31.04 -4.12
N ARG A 6 8.72 31.67 -5.24
CA ARG A 6 7.88 32.69 -5.89
C ARG A 6 7.07 32.25 -7.10
N ASP A 7 7.32 31.06 -7.65
CA ASP A 7 6.62 30.59 -8.86
C ASP A 7 5.67 29.40 -8.59
N ARG A 8 5.19 29.31 -7.37
CA ARG A 8 4.13 28.38 -7.00
C ARG A 8 2.77 29.00 -7.31
N GLY A 9 2.44 29.09 -8.59
CA GLY A 9 1.05 29.22 -8.99
C GLY A 9 0.27 28.12 -8.28
N VAL A 10 -0.87 28.49 -7.66
CA VAL A 10 -1.78 27.51 -7.03
C VAL A 10 -2.09 26.45 -8.07
N ARG A 11 -1.41 25.32 -7.97
CA ARG A 11 -1.71 24.14 -8.79
C ARG A 11 -2.92 23.48 -8.15
N VAL A 12 -4.09 23.94 -8.54
CA VAL A 12 -5.37 23.41 -8.07
C VAL A 12 -5.37 21.90 -8.38
N GLY A 13 -5.58 21.08 -7.35
CA GLY A 13 -5.74 19.64 -7.45
C GLY A 13 -4.46 18.81 -7.61
N VAL A 14 -3.32 19.44 -7.78
CA VAL A 14 -2.06 18.71 -7.71
C VAL A 14 -1.73 18.49 -6.25
N MET A 15 -1.74 17.26 -5.88
CA MET A 15 -1.09 16.65 -4.75
C MET A 15 -0.33 17.68 -3.90
N ALA A 16 -1.07 18.41 -3.04
CA ALA A 16 -0.47 19.38 -2.11
C ALA A 16 0.64 18.74 -1.25
N LEU A 17 0.61 17.41 -1.16
CA LEU A 17 1.62 16.58 -0.49
C LEU A 17 2.97 16.54 -1.23
N GLU A 18 3.02 16.75 -2.54
CA GLU A 18 4.29 16.84 -3.28
C GLU A 18 5.09 18.10 -2.93
N ASP A 19 4.46 19.11 -2.34
CA ASP A 19 5.12 20.37 -1.95
C ASP A 19 5.93 20.28 -0.64
N SER A 20 6.06 19.10 -0.03
CA SER A 20 6.73 18.91 1.25
C SER A 20 8.25 19.13 1.23
N CYS A 21 8.86 19.27 0.07
CA CYS A 21 10.31 19.42 -0.15
C CYS A 21 11.18 18.25 0.35
N ARG A 22 10.58 17.14 0.78
CA ARG A 22 11.30 15.93 1.23
C ARG A 22 11.68 15.00 0.09
N VAL A 23 10.88 14.97 -0.97
CA VAL A 23 11.04 14.06 -2.11
C VAL A 23 11.05 14.88 -3.39
N ASP A 24 12.03 14.64 -4.26
CA ASP A 24 11.99 15.09 -5.65
C ASP A 24 11.12 14.11 -6.45
N PHE A 25 9.85 14.46 -6.60
CA PHE A 25 8.88 13.60 -7.28
C PHE A 25 9.16 13.44 -8.78
N ALA A 26 9.80 14.40 -9.43
CA ALA A 26 10.19 14.26 -10.83
C ALA A 26 11.30 13.21 -10.97
N ALA A 27 12.32 13.27 -10.11
CA ALA A 27 13.38 12.27 -10.06
C ALA A 27 12.84 10.88 -9.69
N LEU A 28 11.94 10.78 -8.72
CA LEU A 28 11.29 9.53 -8.33
C LEU A 28 10.51 8.91 -9.49
N ARG A 29 9.73 9.69 -10.23
CA ARG A 29 9.01 9.20 -11.42
C ARG A 29 9.95 8.76 -12.53
N ALA A 30 11.03 9.49 -12.75
CA ALA A 30 12.06 9.12 -13.74
C ALA A 30 12.72 7.78 -13.37
N GLU A 31 13.09 7.58 -12.10
CA GLU A 31 13.66 6.33 -11.61
C GLU A 31 12.71 5.14 -11.80
N ARG A 32 11.44 5.29 -11.39
CA ARG A 32 10.42 4.24 -11.57
C ARG A 32 10.24 3.87 -13.05
N ARG A 33 10.16 4.86 -13.94
CA ARG A 33 10.05 4.62 -15.39
C ARG A 33 11.28 3.88 -15.92
N ALA A 34 12.48 4.24 -15.47
CA ALA A 34 13.70 3.54 -15.85
C ALA A 34 13.67 2.06 -15.42
N LYS A 35 13.22 1.75 -14.18
CA LYS A 35 13.00 0.38 -13.72
C LYS A 35 12.00 -0.36 -14.61
N VAL A 36 10.87 0.28 -14.96
CA VAL A 36 9.84 -0.32 -15.82
C VAL A 36 10.38 -0.61 -17.22
N PHE A 37 11.08 0.34 -17.86
CA PHE A 37 11.67 0.11 -19.18
C PHE A 37 12.72 -1.00 -19.14
N SER A 38 13.56 -1.05 -18.11
CA SER A 38 14.50 -2.15 -17.92
C SER A 38 13.81 -3.50 -17.75
N GLY A 39 12.72 -3.55 -16.96
CA GLY A 39 11.91 -4.76 -16.79
C GLY A 39 11.24 -5.20 -18.10
N MET A 40 10.78 -4.26 -18.91
CA MET A 40 10.25 -4.54 -20.25
C MET A 40 11.33 -5.14 -21.18
N ASP A 41 12.54 -4.61 -21.13
CA ASP A 41 13.67 -5.13 -21.93
C ASP A 41 14.00 -6.58 -21.54
N VAL A 42 14.13 -6.85 -20.25
CA VAL A 42 14.42 -8.21 -19.73
C VAL A 42 13.33 -9.19 -20.13
N SER A 43 12.06 -8.75 -20.13
CA SER A 43 10.90 -9.58 -20.44
C SER A 43 10.53 -9.60 -21.92
N GLY A 44 11.24 -8.85 -22.79
CA GLY A 44 10.97 -8.74 -24.20
C GLY A 44 9.61 -8.09 -24.52
N LEU A 45 9.14 -7.17 -23.67
CA LEU A 45 7.84 -6.51 -23.87
C LEU A 45 7.98 -5.28 -24.77
N GLY A 46 7.17 -5.22 -25.84
CA GLY A 46 7.05 -4.06 -26.70
C GLY A 46 6.14 -2.98 -26.11
N ALA A 47 5.15 -3.39 -25.32
CA ALA A 47 4.26 -2.47 -24.62
C ALA A 47 3.76 -3.06 -23.30
N LEU A 48 3.32 -2.16 -22.39
CA LEU A 48 2.52 -2.49 -21.20
C LEU A 48 1.20 -1.73 -21.28
N ILE A 49 0.09 -2.42 -21.02
CA ILE A 49 -1.24 -1.82 -20.93
C ILE A 49 -1.74 -2.06 -19.51
N LEU A 50 -1.91 -0.99 -18.76
CA LEU A 50 -2.14 -1.02 -17.33
C LEU A 50 -3.53 -0.47 -16.97
N GLY A 51 -4.21 -1.15 -16.05
CA GLY A 51 -5.49 -0.75 -15.47
C GLY A 51 -5.49 -0.75 -13.95
N GLY A 52 -4.52 -1.45 -13.31
CA GLY A 52 -4.37 -1.49 -11.87
C GLY A 52 -3.87 -0.15 -11.30
N ALA A 53 -4.62 0.45 -10.35
CA ALA A 53 -4.34 1.78 -9.84
C ALA A 53 -2.90 1.97 -9.31
N GLY A 54 -2.37 1.00 -8.57
CA GLY A 54 -0.99 1.03 -8.06
C GLY A 54 0.04 1.03 -9.18
N ASN A 55 -0.13 0.19 -10.21
CA ASN A 55 0.78 0.10 -11.35
C ASN A 55 0.72 1.36 -12.21
N VAL A 56 -0.49 1.88 -12.47
CA VAL A 56 -0.67 3.15 -13.17
C VAL A 56 0.03 4.28 -12.42
N HIS A 57 -0.18 4.39 -11.11
CA HIS A 57 0.48 5.41 -10.29
C HIS A 57 2.00 5.24 -10.29
N TYR A 58 2.51 4.02 -10.18
CA TYR A 58 3.94 3.73 -10.22
C TYR A 58 4.60 4.26 -11.50
N VAL A 59 3.98 3.99 -12.64
CA VAL A 59 4.53 4.32 -13.96
C VAL A 59 4.39 5.80 -14.29
N CYS A 60 3.19 6.37 -14.12
CA CYS A 60 2.91 7.72 -14.58
C CYS A 60 2.93 8.77 -13.45
N GLY A 61 2.77 8.38 -12.20
CA GLY A 61 2.64 9.29 -11.06
C GLY A 61 1.31 10.05 -11.02
N ALA A 62 0.44 9.85 -12.00
CA ALA A 62 -0.87 10.50 -12.02
C ALA A 62 -1.75 9.94 -10.91
N ARG A 63 -2.52 10.83 -10.27
CA ARG A 63 -3.45 10.46 -9.23
C ARG A 63 -4.69 9.84 -9.86
N VAL A 64 -4.89 8.54 -9.64
CA VAL A 64 -6.15 7.90 -9.97
C VAL A 64 -7.16 8.23 -8.87
N LEU A 65 -8.15 9.03 -9.20
CA LEU A 65 -9.24 9.33 -8.28
C LEU A 65 -10.10 8.08 -8.13
N GLY A 66 -10.09 7.47 -6.94
CA GLY A 66 -11.01 6.41 -6.57
C GLY A 66 -12.44 6.95 -6.60
N ARG A 67 -13.25 6.51 -7.57
CA ARG A 67 -14.68 6.85 -7.66
C ARG A 67 -15.51 5.58 -7.67
N ALA A 68 -16.62 5.64 -6.97
CA ALA A 68 -17.67 4.64 -7.16
C ALA A 68 -18.05 4.60 -8.65
N GLY A 69 -18.07 3.42 -9.26
CA GLY A 69 -18.41 3.23 -10.65
C GLY A 69 -17.26 3.41 -11.66
N VAL A 70 -16.01 3.52 -11.22
CA VAL A 70 -14.86 3.35 -12.12
C VAL A 70 -14.88 1.93 -12.67
N LEU A 71 -14.74 1.80 -14.00
CA LEU A 71 -14.64 0.48 -14.62
C LEU A 71 -13.36 -0.22 -14.12
N PRO A 72 -13.47 -1.30 -13.36
CA PRO A 72 -12.30 -2.06 -12.98
C PRO A 72 -11.62 -2.63 -14.22
N PHE A 73 -10.28 -2.62 -14.24
CA PHE A 73 -9.45 -3.24 -15.28
C PHE A 73 -9.65 -2.66 -16.71
N ALA A 74 -10.10 -1.41 -16.82
CA ALA A 74 -10.04 -0.71 -18.10
C ALA A 74 -8.60 -0.22 -18.33
N PRO A 75 -8.11 -0.19 -19.60
CA PRO A 75 -6.84 0.44 -19.92
C PRO A 75 -6.84 1.91 -19.46
N VAL A 76 -5.86 2.28 -18.65
CA VAL A 76 -5.70 3.65 -18.14
C VAL A 76 -4.34 4.23 -18.52
N CYS A 77 -3.30 3.39 -18.54
CA CYS A 77 -1.95 3.78 -18.88
C CYS A 77 -1.34 2.80 -19.87
N VAL A 78 -0.66 3.32 -20.88
CA VAL A 78 0.05 2.50 -21.88
C VAL A 78 1.50 2.96 -21.95
N VAL A 79 2.43 2.04 -21.79
CA VAL A 79 3.87 2.26 -21.96
C VAL A 79 4.30 1.61 -23.25
N VAL A 80 4.95 2.36 -24.14
CA VAL A 80 5.44 1.83 -25.41
C VAL A 80 6.96 1.88 -25.43
N ARG A 81 7.60 0.70 -25.53
CA ARG A 81 9.03 0.57 -25.44
C ARG A 81 9.77 1.25 -26.60
N SER A 82 9.26 1.12 -27.81
CA SER A 82 9.89 1.66 -29.03
C SER A 82 9.93 3.18 -29.07
N THR A 83 8.93 3.85 -28.45
CA THR A 83 8.88 5.31 -28.37
C THR A 83 9.50 5.87 -27.08
N GLY A 84 9.64 5.02 -26.05
CA GLY A 84 10.09 5.44 -24.72
C GLY A 84 9.06 6.32 -23.99
N ARG A 85 7.80 6.30 -24.42
CA ARG A 85 6.73 7.19 -23.91
C ARG A 85 5.73 6.45 -23.04
N VAL A 86 5.14 7.22 -22.13
CA VAL A 86 4.02 6.80 -21.27
C VAL A 86 2.80 7.59 -21.68
N HIS A 87 1.76 6.89 -22.09
CA HIS A 87 0.48 7.45 -22.53
C HIS A 87 -0.58 7.22 -21.46
N LEU A 88 -1.34 8.25 -21.12
CA LEU A 88 -2.36 8.22 -20.09
C LEU A 88 -3.75 8.47 -20.67
N LEU A 89 -4.70 7.60 -20.34
CA LEU A 89 -6.12 7.80 -20.64
C LEU A 89 -6.78 8.45 -19.43
N SER A 90 -7.19 9.70 -19.54
CA SER A 90 -7.75 10.49 -18.44
C SER A 90 -8.94 11.33 -18.91
N THR A 91 -9.85 11.61 -17.98
CA THR A 91 -10.99 12.53 -18.21
C THR A 91 -10.60 13.99 -18.06
N TRP A 92 -9.48 14.27 -17.42
CA TRP A 92 -8.93 15.61 -17.17
C TRP A 92 -7.42 15.54 -16.98
N ASP A 93 -6.79 16.69 -17.07
CA ASP A 93 -5.35 16.89 -16.92
C ASP A 93 -4.93 17.23 -15.48
N GLU A 94 -5.88 17.49 -14.60
CA GLU A 94 -5.61 17.77 -13.18
C GLU A 94 -4.97 16.56 -12.49
N GLY A 95 -3.83 16.79 -11.82
CA GLY A 95 -3.06 15.73 -11.16
C GLY A 95 -2.22 14.86 -12.11
N VAL A 96 -2.11 15.23 -13.37
CA VAL A 96 -1.19 14.61 -14.33
C VAL A 96 0.19 15.27 -14.18
N PRO A 97 1.26 14.49 -13.98
CA PRO A 97 2.61 15.03 -13.90
C PRO A 97 3.04 15.72 -15.19
N PRO A 98 3.85 16.80 -15.11
CA PRO A 98 4.26 17.58 -16.26
C PRO A 98 5.14 16.80 -17.26
N GLU A 99 5.71 15.67 -16.85
CA GLU A 99 6.49 14.80 -17.72
C GLU A 99 5.64 13.95 -18.68
N ILE A 100 4.32 13.94 -18.51
CA ILE A 100 3.39 13.38 -19.49
C ILE A 100 2.90 14.55 -20.34
N GLU A 101 3.38 14.60 -21.55
CA GLU A 101 3.05 15.67 -22.50
C GLU A 101 1.59 15.61 -22.91
N ARG A 102 1.04 16.76 -23.33
CA ARG A 102 -0.39 16.84 -23.70
C ARG A 102 -0.74 15.91 -24.85
N GLU A 103 0.19 15.65 -25.75
CA GLU A 103 0.00 14.72 -26.88
C GLU A 103 -0.07 13.24 -26.46
N ASP A 104 0.36 12.93 -25.22
CA ASP A 104 0.27 11.60 -24.60
C ASP A 104 -0.97 11.42 -23.73
N LEU A 105 -1.85 12.44 -23.67
CA LEU A 105 -3.12 12.37 -22.98
C LEU A 105 -4.23 11.99 -23.94
N TYR A 106 -4.96 10.95 -23.63
CA TYR A 106 -6.06 10.43 -24.42
C TYR A 106 -7.36 10.49 -23.62
N PRO A 107 -8.51 10.71 -24.28
CA PRO A 107 -9.78 10.73 -23.56
C PRO A 107 -10.13 9.34 -23.01
N LEU A 108 -10.44 9.30 -21.72
CA LEU A 108 -11.03 8.11 -21.10
C LEU A 108 -12.53 8.08 -21.42
N SER A 109 -12.99 7.02 -22.05
CA SER A 109 -14.39 6.85 -22.44
C SER A 109 -15.02 5.65 -21.76
N TRP A 110 -16.27 5.80 -21.32
CA TRP A 110 -17.11 4.70 -20.84
C TRP A 110 -17.58 3.77 -21.96
N ASN A 111 -17.59 4.26 -23.20
CA ASN A 111 -17.88 3.44 -24.37
C ASN A 111 -16.63 2.63 -24.74
N PRO A 112 -16.66 1.30 -24.67
CA PRO A 112 -15.50 0.46 -24.98
C PRO A 112 -14.93 0.69 -26.37
N ALA A 113 -15.78 0.96 -27.37
CA ALA A 113 -15.31 1.21 -28.75
C ALA A 113 -14.50 2.51 -28.83
N ASN A 114 -14.93 3.58 -28.16
CA ASN A 114 -14.19 4.85 -28.13
C ASN A 114 -12.90 4.71 -27.34
N LEU A 115 -12.93 3.99 -26.20
CA LEU A 115 -11.75 3.69 -25.42
C LEU A 115 -10.71 2.95 -26.26
N MET A 116 -11.14 1.92 -26.97
CA MET A 116 -10.26 1.14 -27.83
C MET A 116 -9.76 1.93 -29.05
N ALA A 117 -10.55 2.87 -29.58
CA ALA A 117 -10.08 3.78 -30.62
C ALA A 117 -8.95 4.69 -30.10
N SER A 118 -9.07 5.20 -28.87
CA SER A 118 -7.99 5.95 -28.21
C SER A 118 -6.74 5.09 -28.03
N VAL A 119 -6.87 3.88 -27.48
CA VAL A 119 -5.74 2.94 -27.33
C VAL A 119 -5.10 2.61 -28.69
N ALA A 120 -5.91 2.40 -29.72
CA ALA A 120 -5.46 2.08 -31.08
C ALA A 120 -4.66 3.20 -31.76
N SER A 121 -4.86 4.44 -31.32
CA SER A 121 -4.17 5.61 -31.88
C SER A 121 -2.80 5.87 -31.23
N ILE A 122 -2.44 5.12 -30.17
CA ILE A 122 -1.16 5.27 -29.48
C ILE A 122 -0.01 4.81 -30.40
N PRO A 123 0.98 5.68 -30.65
CA PRO A 123 2.11 5.36 -31.53
C PRO A 123 2.93 4.19 -31.03
N GLY A 124 3.29 3.26 -31.92
CA GLY A 124 4.14 2.10 -31.63
C GLY A 124 3.43 0.93 -30.93
N LEU A 125 2.16 1.10 -30.51
CA LEU A 125 1.43 0.02 -29.84
C LEU A 125 1.09 -1.12 -30.80
N ARG A 126 0.63 -0.81 -32.01
CA ARG A 126 0.23 -1.83 -33.00
C ARG A 126 1.37 -2.68 -33.52
N GLU A 127 2.57 -2.14 -33.49
CA GLU A 127 3.82 -2.78 -33.90
C GLU A 127 4.40 -3.66 -32.79
N SER A 128 3.88 -3.55 -31.56
CA SER A 128 4.35 -4.33 -30.42
C SER A 128 3.97 -5.79 -30.57
N ARG A 129 4.98 -6.67 -30.58
CA ARG A 129 4.80 -8.11 -30.76
C ARG A 129 4.41 -8.84 -29.47
N ARG A 130 4.79 -8.29 -28.33
CA ARG A 130 4.51 -8.85 -27.02
C ARG A 130 4.05 -7.74 -26.09
N ILE A 131 2.84 -7.87 -25.55
CA ILE A 131 2.16 -6.85 -24.75
C ILE A 131 1.84 -7.41 -23.38
N GLY A 132 2.38 -6.79 -22.34
CA GLY A 132 2.07 -7.11 -20.96
C GLY A 132 0.81 -6.37 -20.49
N THR A 133 -0.02 -7.03 -19.70
CA THR A 133 -1.23 -6.43 -19.08
C THR A 133 -1.32 -6.80 -17.61
N ASP A 134 -1.88 -5.93 -16.79
CA ASP A 134 -1.98 -6.12 -15.33
C ASP A 134 -3.41 -6.41 -14.83
N GLY A 135 -4.20 -7.09 -15.63
CA GLY A 135 -5.56 -7.48 -15.23
C GLY A 135 -6.66 -6.76 -16.02
N LEU A 136 -6.66 -6.95 -17.31
CA LEU A 136 -7.76 -6.51 -18.17
C LEU A 136 -8.94 -7.48 -18.10
N THR A 137 -10.15 -6.96 -18.37
CA THR A 137 -11.32 -7.82 -18.63
C THR A 137 -11.11 -8.66 -19.88
N ALA A 138 -11.76 -9.81 -19.96
CA ALA A 138 -11.71 -10.67 -21.16
C ALA A 138 -12.10 -9.93 -22.45
N SER A 139 -13.09 -9.03 -22.37
CA SER A 139 -13.50 -8.19 -23.52
C SER A 139 -12.41 -7.21 -23.92
N SER A 140 -11.75 -6.53 -22.97
CA SER A 140 -10.63 -5.63 -23.25
C SER A 140 -9.45 -6.40 -23.85
N GLY A 141 -9.14 -7.57 -23.33
CA GLY A 141 -8.09 -8.44 -23.88
C GLY A 141 -8.36 -8.84 -25.33
N ALA A 142 -9.57 -9.30 -25.66
CA ALA A 142 -9.98 -9.63 -27.02
C ALA A 142 -9.87 -8.44 -27.98
N MET A 143 -10.24 -7.25 -27.52
CA MET A 143 -10.14 -6.02 -28.32
C MET A 143 -8.67 -5.64 -28.57
N ILE A 144 -7.79 -5.73 -27.57
CA ILE A 144 -6.35 -5.46 -27.71
C ILE A 144 -5.71 -6.44 -28.69
N THR A 145 -6.03 -7.73 -28.58
CA THR A 145 -5.57 -8.74 -29.55
C THR A 145 -6.01 -8.42 -30.98
N SER A 146 -7.21 -7.89 -31.14
CA SER A 146 -7.71 -7.45 -32.45
C SER A 146 -6.99 -6.22 -32.98
N LEU A 147 -6.54 -5.31 -32.12
CA LEU A 147 -5.81 -4.10 -32.48
C LEU A 147 -4.37 -4.36 -32.89
N ALA A 148 -3.67 -5.20 -32.15
CA ALA A 148 -2.28 -5.59 -32.37
C ALA A 148 -2.27 -7.03 -32.91
N SER A 149 -2.74 -7.19 -34.16
CA SER A 149 -2.85 -8.50 -34.79
C SER A 149 -1.53 -9.27 -34.79
N GLY A 150 -1.52 -10.44 -34.14
CA GLY A 150 -0.34 -11.27 -33.97
C GLY A 150 0.52 -10.93 -32.76
N ALA A 151 0.13 -10.01 -31.89
CA ALA A 151 0.78 -9.79 -30.62
C ALA A 151 0.42 -10.88 -29.60
N GLU A 152 1.42 -11.31 -28.86
CA GLU A 152 1.24 -12.16 -27.69
C GLU A 152 0.85 -11.28 -26.49
N LEU A 153 -0.28 -11.60 -25.83
CA LEU A 153 -0.65 -11.01 -24.56
C LEU A 153 -0.10 -11.84 -23.41
N VAL A 154 0.62 -11.21 -22.51
CA VAL A 154 1.23 -11.86 -21.34
C VAL A 154 0.89 -11.10 -20.06
N ASP A 155 1.13 -11.73 -18.91
CA ASP A 155 1.02 -11.08 -17.62
C ASP A 155 2.15 -10.04 -17.44
N GLY A 156 1.79 -8.77 -17.50
CA GLY A 156 2.67 -7.64 -17.25
C GLY A 156 2.76 -7.29 -15.75
N GLY A 157 1.86 -7.83 -14.93
CA GLY A 157 1.87 -7.63 -13.48
C GLY A 157 3.16 -8.13 -12.85
N VAL A 158 3.67 -9.27 -13.31
CA VAL A 158 4.95 -9.84 -12.85
C VAL A 158 6.13 -8.88 -13.02
N VAL A 159 6.17 -8.14 -14.15
CA VAL A 159 7.22 -7.16 -14.41
C VAL A 159 7.10 -5.98 -13.43
N LEU A 160 5.89 -5.47 -13.24
CA LEU A 160 5.62 -4.36 -12.33
C LEU A 160 5.89 -4.75 -10.87
N GLU A 161 5.51 -5.97 -10.48
CA GLU A 161 5.80 -6.51 -9.16
C GLU A 161 7.31 -6.57 -8.90
N ALA A 162 8.09 -7.06 -9.84
CA ALA A 162 9.55 -7.09 -9.74
C ALA A 162 10.15 -5.68 -9.63
N CYS A 163 9.63 -4.70 -10.39
CA CYS A 163 10.08 -3.30 -10.32
C CYS A 163 9.77 -2.63 -8.98
N ARG A 164 8.64 -2.99 -8.35
CA ARG A 164 8.13 -2.37 -7.11
C ARG A 164 8.67 -3.03 -5.85
N ARG A 165 9.14 -4.27 -5.95
CA ARG A 165 9.55 -5.11 -4.82
C ARG A 165 10.62 -4.46 -3.95
N VAL A 166 11.69 -3.97 -4.56
CA VAL A 166 12.80 -3.27 -3.89
C VAL A 166 12.59 -1.77 -4.03
N LYS A 167 12.46 -1.08 -2.90
CA LYS A 167 12.18 0.36 -2.82
C LYS A 167 13.47 1.16 -2.95
N SER A 168 13.40 2.30 -3.63
CA SER A 168 14.46 3.30 -3.61
C SER A 168 14.37 4.15 -2.33
N ASP A 169 15.43 4.92 -2.05
CA ASP A 169 15.46 5.83 -0.89
C ASP A 169 14.30 6.84 -0.92
N ALA A 170 13.95 7.34 -2.12
CA ALA A 170 12.82 8.26 -2.28
C ALA A 170 11.46 7.57 -2.01
N GLU A 171 11.31 6.29 -2.39
CA GLU A 171 10.13 5.50 -2.06
C GLU A 171 10.06 5.21 -0.56
N ILE A 172 11.19 4.90 0.08
CA ILE A 172 11.27 4.72 1.54
C ILE A 172 10.91 6.02 2.26
N THR A 173 11.40 7.18 1.79
CA THR A 173 11.02 8.49 2.34
C THR A 173 9.50 8.74 2.25
N CYS A 174 8.84 8.32 1.17
CA CYS A 174 7.37 8.40 1.08
C CYS A 174 6.69 7.53 2.16
N LEU A 175 7.21 6.32 2.40
CA LEU A 175 6.71 5.41 3.43
C LEU A 175 6.95 5.95 4.84
N GLU A 176 8.10 6.60 5.10
CA GLU A 176 8.37 7.28 6.38
C GLU A 176 7.37 8.39 6.68
N VAL A 177 7.03 9.20 5.66
CA VAL A 177 6.01 10.26 5.83
C VAL A 177 4.64 9.65 6.09
N ALA A 178 4.25 8.59 5.37
CA ALA A 178 3.00 7.88 5.62
C ALA A 178 2.96 7.27 7.03
N ALA A 179 4.08 6.67 7.49
CA ALA A 179 4.22 6.15 8.86
C ALA A 179 4.04 7.24 9.91
N ALA A 180 4.68 8.40 9.74
CA ALA A 180 4.55 9.52 10.67
C ALA A 180 3.11 10.08 10.73
N ILE A 181 2.39 10.12 9.61
CA ILE A 181 0.97 10.48 9.59
C ILE A 181 0.15 9.46 10.37
N SER A 182 0.43 8.16 10.17
CA SER A 182 -0.27 7.06 10.85
C SER A 182 -0.02 7.08 12.37
N GLU A 183 1.20 7.36 12.80
CA GLU A 183 1.55 7.51 14.21
C GLU A 183 0.82 8.69 14.87
N SER A 184 0.75 9.82 14.17
CA SER A 184 -0.01 10.98 14.61
C SER A 184 -1.50 10.67 14.76
N ALA A 185 -2.05 9.91 13.82
CA ALA A 185 -3.44 9.46 13.88
C ALA A 185 -3.68 8.49 15.05
N LEU A 186 -2.74 7.56 15.31
CA LEU A 186 -2.80 6.66 16.48
C LEU A 186 -2.84 7.45 17.79
N SER A 187 -2.02 8.49 17.91
CA SER A 187 -2.00 9.36 19.08
C SER A 187 -3.35 10.04 19.30
N ALA A 188 -3.97 10.56 18.23
CA ALA A 188 -5.29 11.19 18.30
C ALA A 188 -6.40 10.19 18.69
N MET A 189 -6.38 8.98 18.10
CA MET A 189 -7.32 7.91 18.45
C MET A 189 -7.15 7.45 19.90
N SER A 190 -5.91 7.27 20.36
CA SER A 190 -5.61 6.86 21.74
C SER A 190 -6.08 7.91 22.74
N ALA A 191 -5.95 9.20 22.42
CA ALA A 191 -6.44 10.30 23.26
C ALA A 191 -7.97 10.37 23.33
N ALA A 192 -8.67 9.93 22.30
CA ALA A 192 -10.13 9.88 22.24
C ALA A 192 -10.71 8.58 22.81
N LEU A 193 -9.88 7.55 23.01
CA LEU A 193 -10.32 6.24 23.49
C LEU A 193 -10.73 6.31 24.96
N GLY A 194 -11.91 5.80 25.26
CA GLY A 194 -12.41 5.63 26.61
C GLY A 194 -13.71 4.83 26.64
N PRO A 195 -14.14 4.38 27.84
CA PRO A 195 -15.45 3.75 28.01
C PRO A 195 -16.58 4.67 27.51
N GLY A 196 -17.51 4.09 26.75
CA GLY A 196 -18.62 4.83 26.16
C GLY A 196 -18.42 5.32 24.73
N VAL A 197 -17.19 5.29 24.21
CA VAL A 197 -16.90 5.64 22.82
C VAL A 197 -17.16 4.43 21.91
N SER A 198 -17.76 4.64 20.75
CA SER A 198 -17.97 3.60 19.74
C SER A 198 -16.77 3.46 18.78
N GLU A 199 -16.65 2.29 18.14
CA GLU A 199 -15.64 2.08 17.09
C GLU A 199 -15.80 3.11 15.94
N ARG A 200 -17.04 3.49 15.58
CA ARG A 200 -17.31 4.50 14.55
C ARG A 200 -16.88 5.90 14.95
N GLU A 201 -16.98 6.28 16.20
CA GLU A 201 -16.48 7.56 16.69
C GLU A 201 -14.96 7.61 16.61
N LEU A 202 -14.26 6.52 16.96
CA LEU A 202 -12.80 6.39 16.79
C LEU A 202 -12.39 6.46 15.31
N LEU A 203 -13.17 5.83 14.41
CA LEU A 203 -12.97 5.96 12.96
C LEU A 203 -13.17 7.41 12.50
N GLY A 204 -14.13 8.14 13.08
CA GLY A 204 -14.35 9.56 12.81
C GLY A 204 -13.15 10.41 13.20
N VAL A 205 -12.60 10.20 14.40
CA VAL A 205 -11.38 10.88 14.88
C VAL A 205 -10.20 10.62 13.95
N TYR A 206 -9.97 9.37 13.57
CA TYR A 206 -8.94 8.99 12.61
C TYR A 206 -9.13 9.74 11.28
N SER A 207 -10.33 9.68 10.69
CA SER A 207 -10.61 10.23 9.35
C SER A 207 -10.41 11.74 9.31
N GLU A 208 -10.87 12.46 10.35
CA GLU A 208 -10.64 13.90 10.49
C GLU A 208 -9.13 14.20 10.58
N HIS A 209 -8.41 13.44 11.39
CA HIS A 209 -7.01 13.68 11.65
C HIS A 209 -6.14 13.50 10.39
N VAL A 210 -6.28 12.37 9.70
CA VAL A 210 -5.51 12.10 8.48
C VAL A 210 -5.87 13.05 7.34
N ALA A 211 -7.15 13.46 7.25
CA ALA A 211 -7.59 14.45 6.26
C ALA A 211 -6.95 15.82 6.50
N ARG A 212 -6.84 16.26 7.76
CA ARG A 212 -6.14 17.51 8.14
C ARG A 212 -4.64 17.48 7.79
N LEU A 213 -4.03 16.29 7.84
CA LEU A 213 -2.63 16.09 7.46
C LEU A 213 -2.42 15.90 5.94
N GLY A 214 -3.49 16.02 5.15
CA GLY A 214 -3.44 15.91 3.70
C GLY A 214 -3.48 14.48 3.13
N ALA A 215 -3.79 13.49 3.94
CA ALA A 215 -3.92 12.07 3.55
C ALA A 215 -5.39 11.59 3.62
N PRO A 216 -6.32 12.17 2.83
CA PRO A 216 -7.75 11.88 2.95
C PRO A 216 -8.16 10.52 2.36
N VAL A 217 -7.26 9.84 1.66
CA VAL A 217 -7.54 8.52 1.08
C VAL A 217 -7.31 7.46 2.15
N PRO A 218 -8.31 6.61 2.46
CA PRO A 218 -8.14 5.57 3.46
C PRO A 218 -7.12 4.52 3.01
N PRO A 219 -6.41 3.90 3.97
CA PRO A 219 -5.56 2.76 3.70
C PRO A 219 -6.38 1.54 3.30
N SER A 220 -5.69 0.49 2.85
CA SER A 220 -6.32 -0.78 2.45
C SER A 220 -6.81 -1.59 3.64
N GLU A 221 -6.39 -1.28 4.87
CA GLU A 221 -6.73 -2.05 6.06
C GLU A 221 -7.64 -1.30 7.02
N SER A 222 -8.24 -2.07 7.94
CA SER A 222 -9.16 -1.59 8.98
C SER A 222 -8.48 -0.64 9.97
N VAL A 223 -9.27 0.24 10.58
CA VAL A 223 -8.77 1.33 11.43
C VAL A 223 -8.87 1.02 12.92
N CYS A 224 -9.94 0.34 13.37
CA CYS A 224 -10.10 -0.05 14.77
C CYS A 224 -11.18 -1.13 14.96
N PHE A 225 -11.02 -1.90 16.03
CA PHE A 225 -12.06 -2.82 16.53
C PHE A 225 -11.84 -3.19 18.00
N ILE A 226 -12.90 -3.55 18.70
CA ILE A 226 -12.83 -4.06 20.09
C ILE A 226 -12.48 -5.55 20.01
N ALA A 227 -11.38 -5.93 20.65
CA ALA A 227 -10.85 -7.29 20.68
C ALA A 227 -11.00 -7.97 22.06
N GLY A 228 -11.82 -7.40 22.95
CA GLY A 228 -12.15 -7.93 24.27
C GLY A 228 -13.63 -8.28 24.41
N GLY A 229 -14.00 -8.85 25.56
CA GLY A 229 -15.38 -9.16 25.92
C GLY A 229 -15.70 -10.65 25.96
N ALA A 230 -16.96 -11.00 26.26
CA ALA A 230 -17.44 -12.36 26.55
C ALA A 230 -17.64 -13.26 25.31
N GLY A 231 -17.32 -12.80 24.11
CA GLY A 231 -17.49 -13.54 22.85
C GLY A 231 -16.18 -14.06 22.28
N PRO A 232 -16.25 -14.81 21.15
CA PRO A 232 -15.06 -15.19 20.42
C PRO A 232 -14.32 -13.95 19.92
N VAL A 233 -13.01 -13.97 20.06
CA VAL A 233 -12.14 -12.88 19.58
C VAL A 233 -11.93 -13.04 18.08
N GLU A 234 -12.50 -12.15 17.30
CA GLU A 234 -12.38 -12.16 15.85
C GLU A 234 -11.52 -10.98 15.38
N PHE A 235 -10.64 -11.26 14.43
CA PHE A 235 -9.96 -10.21 13.68
C PHE A 235 -10.96 -9.59 12.71
N ARG A 236 -11.31 -8.30 12.93
CA ARG A 236 -12.31 -7.61 12.13
C ARG A 236 -11.71 -6.50 11.28
N SER A 237 -12.30 -6.29 10.13
CA SER A 237 -11.82 -5.31 9.15
C SER A 237 -12.70 -4.06 9.04
N VAL A 238 -13.80 -3.98 9.80
CA VAL A 238 -14.76 -2.86 9.71
C VAL A 238 -15.17 -2.41 11.10
N ALA A 239 -15.07 -1.11 11.37
CA ALA A 239 -15.60 -0.49 12.57
C ALA A 239 -17.12 -0.60 12.63
N SER A 240 -17.64 -0.94 13.81
CA SER A 240 -19.08 -1.15 14.06
C SER A 240 -19.62 -0.11 15.04
N ASP A 241 -20.92 -0.25 15.37
CA ASP A 241 -21.58 0.53 16.44
C ASP A 241 -21.23 0.05 17.85
N ARG A 242 -20.37 -0.95 18.00
CA ARG A 242 -19.98 -1.47 19.30
C ARG A 242 -19.33 -0.37 20.13
N VAL A 243 -19.79 -0.26 21.37
CA VAL A 243 -19.33 0.75 22.34
C VAL A 243 -18.29 0.10 23.24
N VAL A 244 -17.20 0.81 23.46
CA VAL A 244 -16.08 0.38 24.31
C VAL A 244 -16.50 0.35 25.77
N GLY A 245 -16.33 -0.79 26.43
CA GLY A 245 -16.49 -0.96 27.88
C GLY A 245 -15.22 -0.63 28.66
N ASP A 246 -15.34 -0.45 29.98
CA ASP A 246 -14.20 -0.30 30.87
C ASP A 246 -13.37 -1.60 30.93
N GLY A 247 -12.04 -1.49 30.77
CA GLY A 247 -11.12 -2.63 30.75
C GLY A 247 -11.09 -3.42 29.45
N GLU A 248 -11.87 -3.07 28.41
CA GLU A 248 -11.82 -3.78 27.14
C GLU A 248 -10.55 -3.47 26.33
N LEU A 249 -10.07 -4.49 25.63
CA LEU A 249 -8.98 -4.36 24.67
C LEU A 249 -9.51 -3.77 23.36
N VAL A 250 -8.91 -2.68 22.91
CA VAL A 250 -9.25 -2.03 21.64
C VAL A 250 -8.01 -2.02 20.74
N VAL A 251 -8.15 -2.61 19.57
CA VAL A 251 -7.12 -2.59 18.55
C VAL A 251 -7.29 -1.34 17.69
N LEU A 252 -6.26 -0.53 17.60
CA LEU A 252 -6.16 0.66 16.77
C LEU A 252 -5.15 0.40 15.65
N THR A 253 -5.56 0.52 14.39
CA THR A 253 -4.75 0.17 13.22
C THR A 253 -4.72 1.30 12.18
N PRO A 254 -4.35 2.54 12.57
CA PRO A 254 -4.29 3.61 11.59
C PRO A 254 -3.23 3.34 10.52
N GLY A 255 -3.58 3.70 9.30
CA GLY A 255 -2.69 3.74 8.17
C GLY A 255 -2.85 5.06 7.41
N ALA A 256 -1.93 5.39 6.55
CA ALA A 256 -2.01 6.57 5.68
C ALA A 256 -1.36 6.31 4.33
N LEU A 257 -1.85 7.03 3.32
CA LEU A 257 -1.23 7.08 2.00
C LEU A 257 -0.56 8.44 1.80
N TYR A 258 0.74 8.42 1.56
CA TYR A 258 1.49 9.59 1.11
C TYR A 258 2.05 9.34 -0.29
N ALA A 259 1.71 10.20 -1.26
CA ALA A 259 2.09 10.01 -2.66
C ALA A 259 1.77 8.61 -3.21
N GLY A 260 0.67 8.01 -2.74
CA GLY A 260 0.24 6.65 -3.09
C GLY A 260 0.90 5.53 -2.29
N TYR A 261 1.99 5.79 -1.57
CA TYR A 261 2.62 4.81 -0.68
C TYR A 261 1.86 4.67 0.62
N GLU A 262 1.61 3.43 1.00
CA GLU A 262 0.89 3.08 2.21
C GLU A 262 1.86 2.68 3.32
N ALA A 263 1.68 3.25 4.51
CA ALA A 263 2.29 2.77 5.72
C ALA A 263 1.28 2.81 6.88
N GLY A 264 1.49 1.95 7.85
CA GLY A 264 0.61 1.88 9.02
C GLY A 264 1.25 1.13 10.16
N LEU A 265 0.57 1.19 11.31
CA LEU A 265 0.94 0.46 12.49
C LEU A 265 -0.33 -0.04 13.20
N ALA A 266 -0.16 -0.96 14.16
CA ALA A 266 -1.25 -1.35 15.04
C ALA A 266 -0.77 -1.38 16.49
N ARG A 267 -1.65 -0.93 17.39
CA ARG A 267 -1.49 -1.07 18.84
C ARG A 267 -2.80 -1.51 19.47
N THR A 268 -2.69 -2.35 20.46
CA THR A 268 -3.83 -2.72 21.31
C THR A 268 -3.74 -1.95 22.61
N VAL A 269 -4.79 -1.27 22.96
CA VAL A 269 -4.90 -0.40 24.13
C VAL A 269 -6.03 -0.90 25.03
N VAL A 270 -5.81 -0.88 26.34
CA VAL A 270 -6.87 -1.13 27.31
C VAL A 270 -7.65 0.16 27.56
N ALA A 271 -8.96 0.12 27.40
CA ALA A 271 -9.80 1.30 27.63
C ALA A 271 -10.10 1.48 29.13
N GLY A 272 -9.97 2.70 29.63
CA GLY A 272 -10.27 3.03 31.04
C GLY A 272 -9.21 2.58 32.03
N SER A 273 -9.62 2.20 33.24
CA SER A 273 -8.74 1.94 34.41
C SER A 273 -8.50 0.47 34.72
N GLY A 274 -9.10 -0.43 33.98
CA GLY A 274 -9.22 -1.85 34.32
C GLY A 274 -8.16 -2.78 33.72
N SER A 275 -6.85 -2.44 33.68
CA SER A 275 -5.84 -3.37 33.18
C SER A 275 -5.59 -4.51 34.18
N GLY A 276 -6.22 -5.67 33.98
CA GLY A 276 -5.88 -6.90 34.70
C GLY A 276 -4.52 -7.46 34.26
N GLY A 277 -3.82 -8.18 35.15
CA GLY A 277 -2.55 -8.84 34.83
C GLY A 277 -2.59 -9.74 33.59
N ALA A 278 -3.75 -10.30 33.25
CA ALA A 278 -3.95 -11.11 32.05
C ALA A 278 -3.79 -10.28 30.76
N CYS A 279 -4.31 -9.05 30.70
CA CYS A 279 -4.15 -8.15 29.54
C CYS A 279 -2.68 -7.76 29.36
N THR A 280 -1.97 -7.49 30.47
CA THR A 280 -0.53 -7.19 30.44
C THR A 280 0.27 -8.39 29.91
N ALA A 281 0.02 -9.60 30.42
CA ALA A 281 0.68 -10.81 29.94
C ALA A 281 0.42 -11.11 28.46
N LEU A 282 -0.82 -10.86 27.98
CA LEU A 282 -1.16 -10.97 26.57
C LEU A 282 -0.38 -9.96 25.72
N GLY A 283 -0.28 -8.70 26.18
CA GLY A 283 0.50 -7.65 25.54
C GLY A 283 1.99 -8.00 25.44
N GLU A 284 2.58 -8.52 26.51
CA GLU A 284 3.98 -8.96 26.55
C GLU A 284 4.24 -10.09 25.53
N ARG A 285 3.36 -11.08 25.43
CA ARG A 285 3.47 -12.15 24.42
C ARG A 285 3.35 -11.63 23.01
N CYS A 286 2.45 -10.68 22.78
CA CYS A 286 2.28 -10.05 21.49
C CYS A 286 3.53 -9.25 21.08
N ALA A 287 4.13 -8.51 22.03
CA ALA A 287 5.36 -7.76 21.84
C ALA A 287 6.56 -8.69 21.55
N ALA A 288 6.70 -9.78 22.31
CA ALA A 288 7.73 -10.79 22.04
C ALA A 288 7.57 -11.40 20.63
N GLY A 289 6.33 -11.64 20.19
CA GLY A 289 6.02 -12.08 18.84
C GLY A 289 6.46 -11.06 17.78
N MET A 290 6.19 -9.79 18.01
CA MET A 290 6.61 -8.73 17.11
C MET A 290 8.13 -8.63 17.01
N ASP A 291 8.84 -8.66 18.13
CA ASP A 291 10.30 -8.58 18.15
C ASP A 291 10.94 -9.78 17.44
N ALA A 292 10.40 -10.98 17.63
CA ALA A 292 10.86 -12.18 16.93
C ALA A 292 10.65 -12.08 15.42
N LEU A 293 9.46 -11.66 14.97
CA LEU A 293 9.15 -11.49 13.56
C LEU A 293 10.00 -10.40 12.89
N VAL A 294 10.15 -9.24 13.53
CA VAL A 294 11.02 -8.17 13.04
C VAL A 294 12.47 -8.66 12.95
N GLY A 295 12.96 -9.37 13.97
CA GLY A 295 14.32 -9.93 13.97
C GLY A 295 14.59 -10.94 12.84
N ALA A 296 13.55 -11.59 12.33
CA ALA A 296 13.61 -12.51 11.19
C ALA A 296 13.60 -11.80 9.82
N CYS A 297 13.22 -10.52 9.75
CA CYS A 297 13.18 -9.74 8.51
C CYS A 297 14.59 -9.31 8.09
N ARG A 298 15.37 -10.20 7.49
CA ARG A 298 16.77 -9.94 7.10
C ARG A 298 17.00 -10.19 5.62
N ALA A 299 17.87 -9.40 5.01
CA ALA A 299 18.28 -9.60 3.62
C ALA A 299 18.93 -10.99 3.43
N GLY A 300 18.51 -11.70 2.41
CA GLY A 300 18.92 -13.08 2.13
C GLY A 300 18.17 -14.15 2.95
N GLY A 301 17.32 -13.75 3.92
CA GLY A 301 16.43 -14.65 4.61
C GLY A 301 15.26 -15.10 3.74
N VAL A 302 14.46 -16.03 4.24
CA VAL A 302 13.28 -16.56 3.56
C VAL A 302 12.04 -16.49 4.46
N GLY A 303 10.85 -16.53 3.86
CA GLY A 303 9.60 -16.49 4.61
C GLY A 303 9.47 -17.56 5.69
N ALA A 304 10.15 -18.71 5.52
CA ALA A 304 10.21 -19.76 6.52
C ALA A 304 10.84 -19.30 7.86
N ASP A 305 11.74 -18.32 7.82
CA ASP A 305 12.38 -17.78 9.02
C ASP A 305 11.36 -17.05 9.92
N LEU A 306 10.38 -16.35 9.32
CA LEU A 306 9.29 -15.71 10.06
C LEU A 306 8.37 -16.77 10.71
N TYR A 307 8.09 -17.86 10.00
CA TYR A 307 7.32 -18.97 10.59
C TYR A 307 8.05 -19.58 11.77
N GLN A 308 9.34 -19.83 11.64
CA GLN A 308 10.15 -20.41 12.71
C GLN A 308 10.22 -19.46 13.92
N ALA A 309 10.39 -18.15 13.68
CA ALA A 309 10.38 -17.14 14.72
C ALA A 309 9.05 -17.14 15.48
N TRP A 310 7.92 -17.21 14.77
CA TRP A 310 6.59 -17.29 15.39
C TRP A 310 6.37 -18.59 16.15
N GLU A 311 6.69 -19.74 15.55
CA GLU A 311 6.50 -21.07 16.13
C GLU A 311 7.33 -21.27 17.42
N SER A 312 8.52 -20.62 17.51
CA SER A 312 9.39 -20.68 18.70
C SER A 312 8.77 -20.08 19.96
N LEU A 313 7.73 -19.24 19.83
CA LEU A 313 7.06 -18.60 20.96
C LEU A 313 6.04 -19.51 21.66
N GLY A 314 5.67 -20.64 21.05
CA GLY A 314 4.68 -21.56 21.62
C GLY A 314 3.26 -20.99 21.74
N VAL A 315 2.94 -19.91 21.01
CA VAL A 315 1.61 -19.26 21.02
C VAL A 315 0.59 -19.92 20.07
N GLY A 316 0.95 -21.04 19.50
CA GLY A 316 0.13 -21.76 18.53
C GLY A 316 0.35 -21.29 17.08
N PRO A 317 -0.36 -21.90 16.11
CA PRO A 317 -0.23 -21.50 14.70
C PRO A 317 -0.75 -20.08 14.47
N ALA A 318 -0.09 -19.35 13.58
CA ALA A 318 -0.54 -18.02 13.19
C ALA A 318 -1.93 -18.09 12.55
N SER A 319 -2.87 -17.33 13.10
CA SER A 319 -4.25 -17.23 12.60
C SER A 319 -4.45 -16.06 11.62
N VAL A 320 -3.39 -15.27 11.40
CA VAL A 320 -3.35 -14.15 10.44
C VAL A 320 -2.06 -14.22 9.62
N VAL A 321 -1.97 -13.41 8.59
CA VAL A 321 -0.73 -13.18 7.83
C VAL A 321 0.33 -12.61 8.78
N LEU A 322 1.55 -13.15 8.78
CA LEU A 322 2.66 -12.67 9.62
C LEU A 322 3.33 -11.43 9.02
N ALA A 323 3.47 -11.42 7.69
CA ALA A 323 4.01 -10.28 6.97
C ALA A 323 3.51 -10.26 5.52
N HIS A 324 3.45 -9.05 4.95
CA HIS A 324 3.28 -8.88 3.50
C HIS A 324 4.10 -7.69 3.01
N GLY A 325 4.45 -7.72 1.72
CA GLY A 325 5.10 -6.58 1.07
C GLY A 325 4.22 -5.34 1.11
N LEU A 326 4.85 -4.18 1.24
CA LEU A 326 4.18 -2.88 1.35
C LEU A 326 4.83 -1.86 0.44
N GLY A 327 4.02 -1.05 -0.23
CA GLY A 327 4.46 0.01 -1.13
C GLY A 327 3.28 0.85 -1.58
N LEU A 328 2.87 0.74 -2.82
CA LEU A 328 1.62 1.34 -3.32
C LEU A 328 0.43 0.43 -2.97
N GLY A 329 0.17 0.27 -1.68
CA GLY A 329 -0.71 -0.71 -1.08
C GLY A 329 0.02 -2.02 -0.75
N ALA A 330 -0.75 -3.07 -0.40
CA ALA A 330 -0.22 -4.39 -0.13
C ALA A 330 0.36 -5.04 -1.39
N GLU A 331 1.52 -5.67 -1.24
CA GLU A 331 2.29 -6.28 -2.32
C GLU A 331 2.80 -7.68 -1.92
N PRO A 332 3.20 -8.52 -2.88
CA PRO A 332 4.01 -9.70 -2.54
C PRO A 332 5.38 -9.33 -1.93
N PRO A 333 5.94 -10.22 -1.08
CA PRO A 333 5.42 -11.52 -0.71
C PRO A 333 4.30 -11.44 0.33
N VAL A 334 3.46 -12.47 0.42
CA VAL A 334 2.51 -12.69 1.53
C VAL A 334 2.99 -13.90 2.32
N ILE A 335 3.37 -13.70 3.58
CA ILE A 335 3.97 -14.71 4.46
C ILE A 335 3.03 -14.95 5.64
N GLY A 336 2.51 -16.14 5.77
CA GLY A 336 1.55 -16.53 6.81
C GLY A 336 0.44 -17.41 6.25
N LEU A 337 -0.32 -18.06 7.11
CA LEU A 337 -1.43 -18.93 6.73
C LEU A 337 -1.03 -20.02 5.71
N GLY A 338 0.16 -20.61 5.88
CA GLY A 338 0.71 -21.64 5.00
C GLY A 338 1.34 -21.14 3.69
N ARG A 339 1.41 -19.82 3.46
CA ARG A 339 1.92 -19.20 2.22
C ARG A 339 3.29 -18.56 2.42
N GLY A 340 4.03 -18.41 1.33
CA GLY A 340 5.25 -17.58 1.26
C GLY A 340 6.45 -18.09 2.03
N ARG A 341 6.52 -19.39 2.38
CA ARG A 341 7.68 -19.96 3.10
C ARG A 341 8.98 -19.87 2.30
N ASP A 342 8.89 -19.91 0.99
CA ASP A 342 10.00 -19.85 0.03
C ASP A 342 10.28 -18.42 -0.48
N ALA A 343 9.51 -17.45 -0.05
CA ALA A 343 9.70 -16.06 -0.45
C ALA A 343 11.06 -15.55 0.04
N ILE A 344 11.90 -15.10 -0.88
CA ILE A 344 13.21 -14.52 -0.57
C ILE A 344 13.02 -13.08 -0.12
N LEU A 345 13.66 -12.71 0.98
CA LEU A 345 13.67 -11.35 1.50
C LEU A 345 14.92 -10.62 0.96
N GLU A 346 14.69 -9.55 0.21
CA GLU A 346 15.75 -8.79 -0.43
C GLU A 346 15.94 -7.44 0.30
N GLU A 347 17.18 -6.94 0.32
CA GLU A 347 17.47 -5.59 0.80
C GLU A 347 16.65 -4.55 0.04
N GLY A 348 16.12 -3.55 0.75
CA GLY A 348 15.22 -2.53 0.20
C GLY A 348 13.76 -2.96 0.08
N MET A 349 13.40 -4.21 0.39
CA MET A 349 11.99 -4.56 0.56
C MET A 349 11.41 -3.86 1.79
N VAL A 350 10.13 -3.51 1.72
CA VAL A 350 9.37 -3.01 2.86
C VAL A 350 8.22 -3.95 3.13
N LEU A 351 8.07 -4.33 4.40
CA LEU A 351 7.05 -5.27 4.86
C LEU A 351 6.14 -4.60 5.90
N SER A 352 4.86 -4.90 5.85
CA SER A 352 3.95 -4.80 6.98
C SER A 352 4.06 -6.09 7.75
N VAL A 353 4.59 -6.04 8.97
CA VAL A 353 4.80 -7.20 9.86
C VAL A 353 3.80 -7.10 11.00
N GLN A 354 3.14 -8.21 11.35
CA GLN A 354 2.15 -8.19 12.42
C GLN A 354 2.21 -9.42 13.33
N SER A 355 2.00 -9.16 14.62
CA SER A 355 1.83 -10.15 15.67
C SER A 355 0.40 -10.08 16.19
N TRP A 356 -0.34 -11.18 16.09
CA TRP A 356 -1.70 -11.31 16.61
C TRP A 356 -1.80 -12.49 17.54
N VAL A 357 -1.99 -12.22 18.82
CA VAL A 357 -2.12 -13.23 19.89
C VAL A 357 -3.49 -13.14 20.52
N VAL A 358 -4.14 -14.27 20.68
CA VAL A 358 -5.47 -14.38 21.29
C VAL A 358 -5.40 -15.26 22.53
N GLU A 359 -6.10 -14.86 23.58
CA GLU A 359 -6.30 -15.64 24.80
C GLU A 359 -7.79 -15.70 25.13
N GLU A 360 -8.31 -16.92 25.24
CA GLU A 360 -9.71 -17.14 25.58
C GLU A 360 -10.05 -16.53 26.93
N GLY A 361 -11.14 -15.78 27.00
CA GLY A 361 -11.60 -15.08 28.19
C GLY A 361 -10.87 -13.77 28.52
N VAL A 362 -9.81 -13.42 27.77
CA VAL A 362 -9.07 -12.17 27.91
C VAL A 362 -9.32 -11.26 26.70
N GLY A 363 -9.02 -11.76 25.50
CA GLY A 363 -9.15 -10.98 24.28
C GLY A 363 -8.05 -11.24 23.25
N GLY A 364 -7.88 -10.31 22.34
CA GLY A 364 -6.84 -10.32 21.32
C GLY A 364 -5.92 -9.11 21.40
N CYS A 365 -4.64 -9.32 21.17
CA CYS A 365 -3.64 -8.26 21.07
C CYS A 365 -2.98 -8.28 19.70
N LEU A 366 -3.05 -7.15 19.01
CA LEU A 366 -2.41 -6.91 17.72
C LEU A 366 -1.31 -5.86 17.89
N GLN A 367 -0.13 -6.19 17.38
CA GLN A 367 0.88 -5.21 17.02
C GLN A 367 1.19 -5.33 15.54
N ARG A 368 1.44 -4.22 14.88
CA ARG A 368 1.87 -4.14 13.47
C ARG A 368 2.92 -3.06 13.33
N GLU A 369 3.91 -3.34 12.49
CA GLU A 369 4.98 -2.41 12.15
C GLU A 369 5.22 -2.35 10.65
N THR A 370 5.63 -1.20 10.16
CA THR A 370 6.22 -1.06 8.82
C THR A 370 7.73 -1.20 8.94
N VAL A 371 8.30 -2.21 8.27
CA VAL A 371 9.69 -2.62 8.42
C VAL A 371 10.40 -2.60 7.07
N VAL A 372 11.53 -1.90 6.99
CA VAL A 372 12.47 -1.95 5.85
C VAL A 372 13.48 -3.06 6.09
N ILE A 373 13.75 -3.87 5.09
CA ILE A 373 14.84 -4.84 5.11
C ILE A 373 16.12 -4.10 4.69
N GLY A 374 16.92 -3.68 5.67
CA GLY A 374 18.18 -3.00 5.44
C GLY A 374 19.37 -3.95 5.32
N ALA A 375 20.50 -3.46 4.79
CA ALA A 375 21.76 -4.22 4.64
C ALA A 375 22.31 -4.77 5.97
N SER A 376 22.15 -4.02 7.06
CA SER A 376 22.65 -4.40 8.41
C SER A 376 21.59 -5.07 9.28
N GLY A 377 20.36 -5.19 8.80
CA GLY A 377 19.20 -5.77 9.50
C GLY A 377 17.92 -4.96 9.30
N PRO A 378 16.83 -5.38 9.96
CA PRO A 378 15.54 -4.72 9.81
C PRO A 378 15.55 -3.31 10.44
N GLU A 379 14.96 -2.36 9.75
CA GLU A 379 14.70 -1.02 10.23
C GLU A 379 13.19 -0.79 10.33
N VAL A 380 12.72 -0.44 11.54
CA VAL A 380 11.30 -0.19 11.79
C VAL A 380 11.02 1.29 11.56
N LEU A 381 10.15 1.60 10.61
CA LEU A 381 9.74 2.98 10.28
C LEU A 381 8.75 3.54 11.29
N THR A 382 7.93 2.68 11.91
CA THR A 382 6.92 3.05 12.91
C THR A 382 7.52 2.98 14.33
N ARG A 383 7.49 4.10 15.05
CA ARG A 383 8.23 4.26 16.34
C ARG A 383 7.32 4.45 17.54
N TYR A 384 6.03 4.72 17.34
CA TYR A 384 5.09 5.02 18.44
C TYR A 384 4.86 3.83 19.37
N GLY A 385 5.09 4.04 20.69
CA GLY A 385 4.74 3.07 21.72
C GLY A 385 5.58 1.80 21.73
N ARG A 386 6.82 1.86 21.25
CA ARG A 386 7.84 0.79 21.39
C ARG A 386 8.71 0.92 22.66
N SER A 387 8.34 1.80 23.56
CA SER A 387 9.06 1.98 24.83
C SER A 387 8.42 1.16 25.95
#